data_ccfe9b44c0fc5158e60ba5cbfa10fdee
#
_entry.id   ccfe9b44c0fc5158e60ba5cbfa10fdee
#
_cell.length_a   1.000
_cell.length_b   1.000
_cell.length_c   1.000
_cell.angle_alpha   90.00
_cell.angle_beta   90.00
_cell.angle_gamma   90.00
#
_symmetry.space_group_name_H-M   'P 1'
#
loop_
_entity.id
_entity.type
_entity.pdbx_description
1 polymer ?
#
loop_
_entity_poly.entity_id
_entity_poly.type
_entity_poly.pdbx_seq_one_letter_code
_entity_poly.pdbx_strand_id
1 'polypeptide(L)'
;ARHGIDGERLSFAGDSGGAHLGLAATMYLREEKGASDFVKCCLLYYGWFGLTDSSSMRLLGGPWDGLTEADWQFYMQMYANDPAELAASPYANLFLNDLERDMPACYIAAAEYDPLRDDSATLAAICEQYGTPVRYEVFEGVIHAFLHYTKMLDAANDALEHGATFYREQLGL
;
A
#
# COMPACT_ATOMS: atom_id res chain seq x y z
N ALA A 1 -17.85 13.39 19.75
CA ALA A 1 -18.01 12.68 18.48
C ALA A 1 -19.27 11.82 18.50
N ARG A 2 -20.05 11.79 17.41
CA ARG A 2 -21.39 11.14 17.35
C ARG A 2 -21.33 9.62 17.54
N HIS A 3 -20.15 9.00 17.38
CA HIS A 3 -19.94 7.56 17.44
C HIS A 3 -18.73 7.15 18.31
N GLY A 4 -18.23 8.04 19.15
CA GLY A 4 -17.06 7.76 19.99
C GLY A 4 -15.75 7.62 19.22
N ILE A 5 -15.72 8.04 17.95
CA ILE A 5 -14.52 8.01 17.11
C ILE A 5 -13.67 9.24 17.43
N ASP A 6 -12.39 9.01 17.64
CA ASP A 6 -11.39 10.07 17.78
C ASP A 6 -10.97 10.52 16.37
N GLY A 7 -11.47 11.66 15.93
CA GLY A 7 -11.18 12.21 14.60
C GLY A 7 -9.76 12.70 14.40
N GLU A 8 -8.99 12.84 15.49
CA GLU A 8 -7.57 13.27 15.45
C GLU A 8 -6.61 12.09 15.30
N ARG A 9 -7.11 10.85 15.36
CA ARG A 9 -6.31 9.63 15.31
C ARG A 9 -6.96 8.59 14.40
N LEU A 10 -6.86 8.82 13.09
CA LEU A 10 -7.32 7.89 12.08
C LEU A 10 -6.12 7.18 11.42
N SER A 11 -6.38 6.06 10.80
CA SER A 11 -5.40 5.32 10.00
C SER A 11 -6.10 4.68 8.82
N PHE A 12 -5.38 4.51 7.73
CA PHE A 12 -5.85 3.72 6.61
C PHE A 12 -5.25 2.31 6.67
N ALA A 13 -6.05 1.33 6.35
CA ALA A 13 -5.60 -0.04 6.16
C ALA A 13 -6.23 -0.60 4.90
N GLY A 14 -5.44 -1.24 4.07
CA GLY A 14 -5.93 -1.83 2.85
C GLY A 14 -4.95 -2.79 2.21
N ASP A 15 -5.47 -3.65 1.38
CA ASP A 15 -4.73 -4.64 0.62
C ASP A 15 -4.87 -4.37 -0.88
N SER A 16 -3.82 -4.66 -1.67
CA SER A 16 -3.79 -4.49 -3.13
C SER A 16 -4.25 -3.06 -3.54
N GLY A 17 -5.31 -2.95 -4.32
CA GLY A 17 -5.93 -1.66 -4.66
C GLY A 17 -6.38 -0.86 -3.44
N GLY A 18 -6.75 -1.51 -2.33
CA GLY A 18 -7.09 -0.84 -1.07
C GLY A 18 -5.89 -0.16 -0.41
N ALA A 19 -4.71 -0.75 -0.48
CA ALA A 19 -3.47 -0.13 -0.02
C ALA A 19 -3.15 1.13 -0.84
N HIS A 20 -3.27 1.03 -2.17
CA HIS A 20 -3.14 2.16 -3.07
C HIS A 20 -4.11 3.29 -2.70
N LEU A 21 -5.41 2.99 -2.61
CA LEU A 21 -6.44 3.99 -2.32
C LEU A 21 -6.25 4.66 -0.96
N GLY A 22 -5.80 3.91 0.06
CA GLY A 22 -5.51 4.45 1.38
C GLY A 22 -4.39 5.49 1.35
N LEU A 23 -3.30 5.19 0.66
CA LEU A 23 -2.19 6.12 0.52
C LEU A 23 -2.54 7.29 -0.41
N ALA A 24 -3.24 7.04 -1.52
CA ALA A 24 -3.73 8.08 -2.42
C ALA A 24 -4.66 9.07 -1.71
N ALA A 25 -5.58 8.57 -0.87
CA ALA A 25 -6.45 9.41 -0.05
C ALA A 25 -5.66 10.29 0.92
N THR A 26 -4.59 9.75 1.52
CA THR A 26 -3.70 10.53 2.40
C THR A 26 -3.02 11.66 1.62
N MET A 27 -2.49 11.36 0.42
CA MET A 27 -1.87 12.39 -0.44
C MET A 27 -2.89 13.46 -0.86
N TYR A 28 -4.09 13.05 -1.26
CA TYR A 28 -5.17 13.98 -1.60
C TYR A 28 -5.55 14.90 -0.42
N LEU A 29 -5.68 14.35 0.78
CA LEU A 29 -5.99 15.12 1.97
C LEU A 29 -4.90 16.13 2.28
N ARG A 30 -3.64 15.76 2.13
CA ARG A 30 -2.50 16.64 2.31
C ARG A 30 -2.46 17.77 1.28
N GLU A 31 -2.51 17.43 0.00
CA GLU A 31 -2.30 18.39 -1.08
C GLU A 31 -3.53 19.29 -1.33
N GLU A 32 -4.73 18.69 -1.35
CA GLU A 32 -5.95 19.42 -1.74
C GLU A 32 -6.71 19.99 -0.54
N LYS A 33 -6.51 19.43 0.65
CA LYS A 33 -7.26 19.86 1.85
C LYS A 33 -6.36 20.51 2.91
N GLY A 34 -5.02 20.36 2.79
CA GLY A 34 -4.09 20.83 3.81
C GLY A 34 -4.34 20.18 5.17
N ALA A 35 -4.85 18.97 5.19
CA ALA A 35 -5.35 18.31 6.41
C ALA A 35 -5.07 16.80 6.36
N SER A 36 -3.83 16.40 6.63
CA SER A 36 -3.45 14.98 6.77
C SER A 36 -2.95 14.61 8.16
N ASP A 37 -2.76 15.55 9.06
CA ASP A 37 -2.16 15.37 10.39
C ASP A 37 -2.90 14.36 11.28
N PHE A 38 -4.19 14.15 11.02
CA PHE A 38 -4.98 13.16 11.72
C PHE A 38 -4.77 11.72 11.22
N VAL A 39 -4.13 11.54 10.06
CA VAL A 39 -3.74 10.21 9.55
C VAL A 39 -2.44 9.80 10.23
N LYS A 40 -2.50 8.90 11.20
CA LYS A 40 -1.35 8.52 12.03
C LYS A 40 -0.50 7.44 11.41
N CYS A 41 -1.13 6.46 10.74
CA CYS A 41 -0.39 5.47 9.97
C CYS A 41 -1.20 4.89 8.82
N CYS A 42 -0.49 4.26 7.90
CA CYS A 42 -1.05 3.46 6.82
C CYS A 42 -0.56 2.01 6.95
N LEU A 43 -1.49 1.06 6.91
CA LEU A 43 -1.21 -0.38 6.86
C LEU A 43 -1.44 -0.84 5.42
N LEU A 44 -0.35 -1.08 4.69
CA LEU A 44 -0.32 -1.25 3.26
C LEU A 44 0.12 -2.68 2.91
N TYR A 45 -0.82 -3.50 2.48
CA TYR A 45 -0.55 -4.89 2.17
C TYR A 45 -0.50 -5.09 0.65
N TYR A 46 0.65 -5.49 0.13
CA TYR A 46 0.93 -5.81 -1.27
C TYR A 46 0.31 -4.82 -2.28
N GLY A 47 0.45 -3.51 -2.02
CA GLY A 47 -0.13 -2.46 -2.84
C GLY A 47 0.65 -2.16 -4.12
N TRP A 48 -0.06 -1.63 -5.11
CA TRP A 48 0.56 -0.88 -6.19
C TRP A 48 0.67 0.59 -5.81
N PHE A 49 1.82 1.21 -6.07
CA PHE A 49 2.02 2.62 -5.70
C PHE A 49 2.45 3.49 -6.89
N GLY A 50 2.57 2.91 -8.08
CA GLY A 50 2.78 3.69 -9.29
C GLY A 50 3.88 3.22 -10.22
N LEU A 51 4.62 2.16 -9.90
CA LEU A 51 5.56 1.59 -10.87
C LEU A 51 4.79 1.06 -12.08
N THR A 52 5.25 1.44 -13.25
CA THR A 52 4.72 0.95 -14.53
C THR A 52 5.56 -0.17 -15.12
N ASP A 53 6.75 -0.39 -14.55
CA ASP A 53 7.69 -1.43 -14.93
C ASP A 53 8.62 -1.73 -13.76
N SER A 54 8.86 -3.01 -13.49
CA SER A 54 9.77 -3.47 -12.45
C SER A 54 10.25 -4.89 -12.71
N SER A 55 11.25 -5.34 -11.96
CA SER A 55 11.75 -6.72 -12.06
C SER A 55 10.65 -7.70 -11.63
N SER A 56 9.91 -7.41 -10.56
CA SER A 56 8.82 -8.27 -10.11
C SER A 56 7.69 -8.34 -11.15
N MET A 57 7.29 -7.24 -11.77
CA MET A 57 6.29 -7.24 -12.85
C MET A 57 6.73 -8.07 -14.07
N ARG A 58 8.01 -8.03 -14.42
CA ARG A 58 8.53 -8.77 -15.58
C ARG A 58 8.73 -10.27 -15.33
N LEU A 59 9.01 -10.66 -14.09
CA LEU A 59 9.36 -12.04 -13.73
C LEU A 59 8.18 -12.80 -13.11
N LEU A 60 7.25 -12.10 -12.51
CA LEU A 60 6.07 -12.60 -11.81
C LEU A 60 4.82 -12.07 -12.52
N GLY A 61 3.64 -12.58 -12.18
CA GLY A 61 2.40 -12.23 -12.89
C GLY A 61 1.95 -13.33 -13.83
N GLY A 62 2.50 -14.52 -13.65
CA GLY A 62 2.03 -15.73 -14.26
C GLY A 62 0.70 -16.22 -13.68
N PRO A 63 0.10 -17.26 -14.25
CA PRO A 63 -1.22 -17.75 -13.83
C PRO A 63 -1.27 -18.29 -12.40
N TRP A 64 -0.13 -18.45 -11.74
CA TRP A 64 -0.01 -18.99 -10.39
C TRP A 64 0.33 -17.93 -9.32
N ASP A 65 0.58 -16.69 -9.74
CA ASP A 65 1.10 -15.64 -8.84
C ASP A 65 -0.02 -14.76 -8.24
N GLY A 66 -1.29 -15.13 -8.44
CA GLY A 66 -2.46 -14.48 -7.84
C GLY A 66 -2.88 -13.16 -8.49
N LEU A 67 -2.01 -12.56 -9.31
CA LEU A 67 -2.27 -11.37 -10.13
C LEU A 67 -1.59 -11.56 -11.49
N THR A 68 -2.38 -11.83 -12.52
CA THR A 68 -1.84 -11.99 -13.87
C THR A 68 -1.70 -10.65 -14.58
N GLU A 69 -0.90 -10.60 -15.65
CA GLU A 69 -0.83 -9.42 -16.50
C GLU A 69 -2.21 -9.05 -17.10
N ALA A 70 -3.03 -10.04 -17.43
CA ALA A 70 -4.39 -9.80 -17.94
C ALA A 70 -5.31 -9.17 -16.87
N ASP A 71 -5.20 -9.63 -15.60
CA ASP A 71 -5.92 -9.02 -14.49
C ASP A 71 -5.44 -7.58 -14.28
N TRP A 72 -4.14 -7.35 -14.32
CA TRP A 72 -3.55 -6.03 -14.20
C TRP A 72 -4.09 -5.07 -15.27
N GLN A 73 -4.04 -5.46 -16.53
CA GLN A 73 -4.55 -4.66 -17.64
C GLN A 73 -6.05 -4.36 -17.49
N PHE A 74 -6.83 -5.36 -17.06
CA PHE A 74 -8.26 -5.18 -16.79
C PHE A 74 -8.50 -4.16 -15.67
N TYR A 75 -7.80 -4.27 -14.55
CA TYR A 75 -7.94 -3.31 -13.43
C TYR A 75 -7.53 -1.90 -13.83
N MET A 76 -6.46 -1.75 -14.58
CA MET A 76 -6.03 -0.42 -15.06
C MET A 76 -7.06 0.21 -16.00
N GLN A 77 -7.69 -0.57 -16.88
CA GLN A 77 -8.78 -0.09 -17.74
C GLN A 77 -10.04 0.31 -16.95
N MET A 78 -10.31 -0.37 -15.83
CA MET A 78 -11.42 -0.01 -14.95
C MET A 78 -11.11 1.22 -14.10
N TYR A 79 -9.84 1.42 -13.75
CA TYR A 79 -9.42 2.52 -12.89
C TYR A 79 -9.41 3.87 -13.62
N ALA A 80 -9.01 3.91 -14.88
CA ALA A 80 -9.01 5.12 -15.69
C ALA A 80 -9.39 4.84 -17.16
N ASN A 81 -10.12 5.78 -17.75
CA ASN A 81 -10.50 5.69 -19.15
C ASN A 81 -9.31 5.91 -20.11
N ASP A 82 -8.30 6.67 -19.66
CA ASP A 82 -7.10 6.97 -20.44
C ASP A 82 -5.83 6.59 -19.63
N PRO A 83 -5.03 5.63 -20.13
CA PRO A 83 -3.77 5.26 -19.49
C PRO A 83 -2.77 6.42 -19.33
N ALA A 84 -2.81 7.42 -20.23
CA ALA A 84 -1.92 8.59 -20.14
C ALA A 84 -2.32 9.50 -18.97
N GLU A 85 -3.63 9.70 -18.75
CA GLU A 85 -4.13 10.42 -17.58
C GLU A 85 -3.76 9.68 -16.30
N LEU A 86 -3.88 8.35 -16.29
CA LEU A 86 -3.50 7.52 -15.16
C LEU A 86 -2.03 7.72 -14.79
N ALA A 87 -1.13 7.63 -15.77
CA ALA A 87 0.30 7.76 -15.55
C ALA A 87 0.72 9.17 -15.06
N ALA A 88 -0.04 10.20 -15.44
CA ALA A 88 0.23 11.59 -15.07
C ALA A 88 -0.45 12.02 -13.74
N SER A 89 -1.39 11.26 -13.24
CA SER A 89 -2.11 11.58 -12.01
C SER A 89 -1.27 11.26 -10.78
N PRO A 90 -1.01 12.22 -9.87
CA PRO A 90 -0.30 11.96 -8.62
C PRO A 90 -1.11 11.10 -7.63
N TYR A 91 -2.39 10.87 -7.92
CA TYR A 91 -3.25 10.00 -7.12
C TYR A 91 -3.36 8.57 -7.69
N ALA A 92 -2.81 8.36 -8.88
CA ALA A 92 -2.63 7.04 -9.46
C ALA A 92 -1.16 6.60 -9.40
N ASN A 93 -0.25 7.41 -9.88
CA ASN A 93 1.19 7.21 -9.67
C ASN A 93 1.62 7.99 -8.42
N LEU A 94 1.62 7.33 -7.28
CA LEU A 94 1.89 7.97 -5.99
C LEU A 94 3.34 8.43 -5.85
N PHE A 95 4.26 7.86 -6.63
CA PHE A 95 5.66 8.28 -6.67
C PHE A 95 5.88 9.66 -7.34
N LEU A 96 4.83 10.25 -7.91
CA LEU A 96 4.86 11.65 -8.39
C LEU A 96 4.65 12.68 -7.27
N ASN A 97 4.24 12.23 -6.07
CA ASN A 97 4.06 13.13 -4.94
C ASN A 97 5.40 13.42 -4.24
N ASP A 98 5.41 14.49 -3.46
CA ASP A 98 6.46 14.75 -2.48
C ASP A 98 6.33 13.78 -1.30
N LEU A 99 7.11 12.69 -1.35
CA LEU A 99 7.12 11.64 -0.32
C LEU A 99 8.10 11.94 0.82
N GLU A 100 8.82 13.06 0.79
CA GLU A 100 9.63 13.55 1.90
C GLU A 100 8.77 14.22 2.98
N ARG A 101 7.69 14.89 2.56
CA ARG A 101 6.92 15.76 3.43
C ARG A 101 5.66 15.08 3.98
N ASP A 102 5.51 15.17 5.32
CA ASP A 102 4.27 14.83 6.04
C ASP A 102 3.67 13.45 5.67
N MET A 103 4.56 12.46 5.50
CA MET A 103 4.15 11.09 5.29
C MET A 103 3.71 10.46 6.63
N PRO A 104 2.57 9.77 6.69
CA PRO A 104 2.22 8.98 7.87
C PRO A 104 3.19 7.83 8.05
N ALA A 105 3.28 7.30 9.27
CA ALA A 105 3.99 6.05 9.51
C ALA A 105 3.41 4.92 8.64
N CYS A 106 4.24 4.07 8.05
CA CYS A 106 3.81 3.03 7.12
C CYS A 106 4.23 1.63 7.58
N TYR A 107 3.26 0.73 7.71
CA TYR A 107 3.49 -0.71 7.70
C TYR A 107 3.28 -1.20 6.28
N ILE A 108 4.28 -1.85 5.70
CA ILE A 108 4.27 -2.30 4.31
C ILE A 108 4.57 -3.80 4.29
N ALA A 109 3.58 -4.61 3.92
CA ALA A 109 3.72 -6.05 3.76
C ALA A 109 3.70 -6.42 2.28
N ALA A 110 4.70 -7.15 1.82
CA ALA A 110 4.79 -7.65 0.46
C ALA A 110 4.74 -9.19 0.43
N ALA A 111 4.26 -9.75 -0.66
CA ALA A 111 4.37 -11.18 -0.93
C ALA A 111 5.61 -11.48 -1.76
N GLU A 112 6.27 -12.62 -1.53
CA GLU A 112 7.48 -12.99 -2.26
C GLU A 112 7.21 -13.16 -3.76
N TYR A 113 6.13 -13.85 -4.11
CA TYR A 113 5.74 -14.13 -5.49
C TYR A 113 4.61 -13.19 -5.93
N ASP A 114 4.93 -11.88 -6.00
CA ASP A 114 3.96 -10.85 -6.33
C ASP A 114 4.53 -9.88 -7.36
N PRO A 115 3.87 -9.65 -8.50
CA PRO A 115 4.31 -8.63 -9.46
C PRO A 115 4.40 -7.22 -8.88
N LEU A 116 3.69 -6.92 -7.78
CA LEU A 116 3.72 -5.62 -7.09
C LEU A 116 4.76 -5.55 -5.94
N ARG A 117 5.60 -6.57 -5.77
CA ARG A 117 6.61 -6.60 -4.70
C ARG A 117 7.57 -5.41 -4.76
N ASP A 118 8.00 -5.04 -5.96
CA ASP A 118 8.96 -3.94 -6.14
C ASP A 118 8.34 -2.57 -5.84
N ASP A 119 7.01 -2.39 -6.01
CA ASP A 119 6.30 -1.20 -5.53
C ASP A 119 6.41 -1.04 -4.01
N SER A 120 6.14 -2.11 -3.28
CA SER A 120 6.26 -2.13 -1.83
C SER A 120 7.68 -1.84 -1.36
N ALA A 121 8.68 -2.47 -1.99
CA ALA A 121 10.09 -2.25 -1.69
C ALA A 121 10.54 -0.81 -1.98
N THR A 122 10.08 -0.25 -3.11
CA THR A 122 10.40 1.12 -3.51
C THR A 122 9.82 2.14 -2.52
N LEU A 123 8.55 1.98 -2.14
CA LEU A 123 7.91 2.85 -1.16
C LEU A 123 8.62 2.78 0.20
N ALA A 124 8.96 1.58 0.65
CA ALA A 124 9.69 1.38 1.91
C ALA A 124 11.06 2.09 1.89
N ALA A 125 11.83 1.92 0.82
CA ALA A 125 13.12 2.57 0.66
C ALA A 125 13.02 4.10 0.66
N ILE A 126 11.99 4.67 0.06
CA ILE A 126 11.71 6.11 0.09
C ILE A 126 11.38 6.57 1.51
N CYS A 127 10.50 5.85 2.22
CA CYS A 127 10.18 6.15 3.61
C CYS A 127 11.44 6.14 4.51
N GLU A 128 12.29 5.12 4.36
CA GLU A 128 13.56 5.02 5.10
C GLU A 128 14.49 6.18 4.76
N GLN A 129 14.64 6.51 3.48
CA GLN A 129 15.51 7.60 3.03
C GLN A 129 15.13 8.95 3.65
N TYR A 130 13.85 9.22 3.80
CA TYR A 130 13.34 10.49 4.33
C TYR A 130 13.01 10.44 5.83
N GLY A 131 13.28 9.32 6.49
CA GLY A 131 13.09 9.17 7.93
C GLY A 131 11.63 9.04 8.37
N THR A 132 10.72 8.72 7.44
CA THR A 132 9.35 8.35 7.77
C THR A 132 9.36 7.01 8.52
N PRO A 133 8.69 6.90 9.69
CA PRO A 133 8.62 5.62 10.39
C PRO A 133 8.01 4.54 9.49
N VAL A 134 8.79 3.51 9.22
CA VAL A 134 8.36 2.40 8.33
C VAL A 134 8.76 1.05 8.91
N ARG A 135 7.89 0.07 8.71
CA ARG A 135 8.19 -1.36 8.88
C ARG A 135 7.84 -2.05 7.59
N TYR A 136 8.84 -2.61 6.92
CA TYR A 136 8.70 -3.35 5.68
C TYR A 136 8.98 -4.83 5.91
N GLU A 137 8.09 -5.69 5.45
CA GLU A 137 8.22 -7.14 5.59
C GLU A 137 7.85 -7.82 4.28
N VAL A 138 8.66 -8.82 3.90
CA VAL A 138 8.35 -9.72 2.78
C VAL A 138 7.95 -11.07 3.36
N PHE A 139 6.76 -11.52 3.05
CA PHE A 139 6.26 -12.83 3.44
C PHE A 139 6.66 -13.87 2.40
N GLU A 140 7.50 -14.81 2.82
CA GLU A 140 8.05 -15.86 1.97
C GLU A 140 6.99 -16.92 1.62
N GLY A 141 7.10 -17.52 0.44
CA GLY A 141 6.25 -18.63 -0.01
C GLY A 141 4.81 -18.26 -0.34
N VAL A 142 4.47 -16.96 -0.36
CA VAL A 142 3.10 -16.51 -0.65
C VAL A 142 3.02 -15.67 -1.92
N ILE A 143 1.83 -15.66 -2.51
CA ILE A 143 1.48 -14.94 -3.74
C ILE A 143 0.66 -13.69 -3.43
N HIS A 144 0.38 -12.88 -4.46
CA HIS A 144 -0.53 -11.74 -4.34
C HIS A 144 -1.87 -12.15 -3.69
N ALA A 145 -2.45 -11.25 -2.92
CA ALA A 145 -3.71 -11.44 -2.18
C ALA A 145 -3.70 -12.55 -1.10
N PHE A 146 -2.54 -12.90 -0.55
CA PHE A 146 -2.41 -13.97 0.45
C PHE A 146 -3.23 -13.72 1.73
N LEU A 147 -3.57 -12.48 2.07
CA LEU A 147 -4.44 -12.16 3.21
C LEU A 147 -5.84 -12.77 3.11
N HIS A 148 -6.31 -13.12 1.93
CA HIS A 148 -7.61 -13.78 1.75
C HIS A 148 -7.63 -15.22 2.31
N TYR A 149 -6.47 -15.77 2.65
CA TYR A 149 -6.31 -17.17 3.05
C TYR A 149 -5.98 -17.36 4.55
N THR A 150 -6.48 -16.49 5.43
CA THR A 150 -6.22 -16.53 6.89
C THR A 150 -6.58 -17.85 7.56
N LYS A 151 -7.46 -18.65 6.97
CA LYS A 151 -7.80 -20.00 7.48
C LYS A 151 -6.79 -21.09 7.08
N MET A 152 -5.87 -20.78 6.17
CA MET A 152 -4.96 -21.76 5.55
C MET A 152 -3.48 -21.36 5.65
N LEU A 153 -3.19 -20.06 5.78
CA LEU A 153 -1.83 -19.53 5.77
C LEU A 153 -1.54 -18.78 7.07
N ASP A 154 -0.56 -19.26 7.81
CA ASP A 154 -0.07 -18.56 9.00
C ASP A 154 0.48 -17.16 8.62
N ALA A 155 1.20 -17.06 7.51
CA ALA A 155 1.72 -15.80 7.00
C ALA A 155 0.65 -14.71 6.83
N ALA A 156 -0.60 -15.08 6.50
CA ALA A 156 -1.70 -14.12 6.40
C ALA A 156 -2.11 -13.56 7.78
N ASN A 157 -2.12 -14.44 8.80
CA ASN A 157 -2.41 -14.03 10.18
C ASN A 157 -1.26 -13.21 10.75
N ASP A 158 -0.02 -13.64 10.52
CA ASP A 158 1.18 -12.94 10.99
C ASP A 158 1.24 -11.52 10.40
N ALA A 159 0.96 -11.34 9.10
CA ALA A 159 0.94 -10.02 8.47
C ALA A 159 -0.10 -9.09 9.11
N LEU A 160 -1.29 -9.60 9.41
CA LEU A 160 -2.33 -8.82 10.08
C LEU A 160 -1.95 -8.49 11.53
N GLU A 161 -1.36 -9.44 12.27
CA GLU A 161 -0.92 -9.22 13.65
C GLU A 161 0.24 -8.21 13.73
N HIS A 162 1.22 -8.32 12.83
CA HIS A 162 2.33 -7.38 12.75
C HIS A 162 1.83 -5.96 12.40
N GLY A 163 0.90 -5.85 11.43
CA GLY A 163 0.27 -4.58 11.11
C GLY A 163 -0.52 -4.00 12.29
N ALA A 164 -1.29 -4.82 13.00
CA ALA A 164 -2.02 -4.38 14.18
C ALA A 164 -1.09 -3.97 15.33
N THR A 165 0.07 -4.63 15.47
CA THR A 165 1.09 -4.25 16.45
C THR A 165 1.71 -2.91 16.08
N PHE A 166 2.11 -2.72 14.82
CA PHE A 166 2.62 -1.44 14.33
C PHE A 166 1.60 -0.30 14.57
N TYR A 167 0.32 -0.54 14.25
CA TYR A 167 -0.75 0.43 14.51
C TYR A 167 -0.81 0.85 15.98
N ARG A 168 -0.79 -0.12 16.93
CA ARG A 168 -0.81 0.20 18.37
C ARG A 168 0.41 1.02 18.79
N GLU A 169 1.58 0.66 18.30
CA GLU A 169 2.83 1.40 18.58
C GLU A 169 2.73 2.86 18.12
N GLN A 170 2.22 3.10 16.90
CA GLN A 170 2.10 4.46 16.36
C GLN A 170 1.06 5.31 17.10
N LEU A 171 0.06 4.68 17.73
CA LEU A 171 -0.98 5.38 18.49
C LEU A 171 -0.70 5.43 19.99
N GLY A 172 0.34 4.78 20.49
CA GLY A 172 0.66 4.67 21.90
C GLY A 172 -0.38 3.88 22.71
N LEU A 173 -0.92 2.78 22.11
CA LEU A 173 -1.97 1.91 22.68
C LEU A 173 -1.37 0.63 23.25
#